data_5261224a5f003a24e9682fe1bb297caa
#
_entry.id   5261224a5f003a24e9682fe1bb297caa
#
_cell.length_a   1.000
_cell.length_b   1.000
_cell.length_c   1.000
_cell.angle_alpha   90.00
_cell.angle_beta   90.00
_cell.angle_gamma   90.00
#
_symmetry.space_group_name_H-M   'P 1'
#
loop_
_entity.id
_entity.type
_entity.pdbx_description
1 polymer ?
#
loop_
_entity_poly.entity_id
_entity_poly.type
_entity_poly.pdbx_seq_one_letter_code
_entity_poly.pdbx_strand_id
1 'polypeptide(L)'
;GGVLIGKGTNIGAGCTIDRGLIDDTQIGKYVMIDNQVHIGHNSKIDDFCILAGQVGLSGSVVLKKNVTIGGDVSIKDNVTIGEDSVIAGASKVFNNFPKGSYIGGSPAQDIKAWKRMIAAQRLDLKKRKNNKNGS
;
A
#
# COMPACT_ATOMS: atom_id res chain seq x y z
N GLY A 1 4.17 15.27 19.56
CA GLY A 1 4.73 15.25 18.22
C GLY A 1 3.92 16.04 17.20
N GLY A 2 4.54 16.35 16.13
CA GLY A 2 3.94 17.07 15.01
C GLY A 2 4.01 16.26 13.72
N VAL A 3 4.09 16.97 12.60
CA VAL A 3 4.30 16.40 11.26
C VAL A 3 5.52 17.09 10.66
N LEU A 4 6.47 16.29 10.17
CA LEU A 4 7.64 16.77 9.45
C LEU A 4 7.51 16.35 7.98
N ILE A 5 7.68 17.30 7.07
CA ILE A 5 7.58 17.05 5.63
C ILE A 5 8.87 17.52 4.97
N GLY A 6 9.52 16.63 4.23
CA GLY A 6 10.78 16.90 3.58
C GLY A 6 10.66 17.77 2.34
N LYS A 7 11.81 18.25 1.88
CA LYS A 7 11.95 19.10 0.70
C LYS A 7 11.40 18.41 -0.55
N GLY A 8 10.73 19.17 -1.40
CA GLY A 8 10.27 18.71 -2.71
C GLY A 8 9.10 17.74 -2.69
N THR A 9 8.49 17.51 -1.55
CA THR A 9 7.31 16.63 -1.42
C THR A 9 6.06 17.38 -1.88
N ASN A 10 5.24 16.69 -2.68
CA ASN A 10 3.95 17.17 -3.16
C ASN A 10 2.82 16.41 -2.49
N ILE A 11 1.83 17.12 -1.99
CA ILE A 11 0.67 16.53 -1.32
C ILE A 11 -0.59 17.04 -2.01
N GLY A 12 -1.40 16.11 -2.53
CA GLY A 12 -2.62 16.41 -3.26
C GLY A 12 -3.77 16.87 -2.37
N ALA A 13 -4.88 17.19 -3.01
CA ALA A 13 -6.06 17.73 -2.36
C ALA A 13 -6.77 16.66 -1.49
N GLY A 14 -7.35 17.10 -0.38
CA GLY A 14 -8.13 16.25 0.50
C GLY A 14 -7.33 15.24 1.29
N CYS A 15 -6.00 15.36 1.33
CA CYS A 15 -5.16 14.50 2.16
C CYS A 15 -5.30 14.87 3.63
N THR A 16 -5.21 13.86 4.48
CA THR A 16 -5.20 14.02 5.92
C THR A 16 -3.95 13.35 6.49
N ILE A 17 -3.20 14.08 7.30
CA ILE A 17 -1.96 13.60 7.91
C ILE A 17 -2.05 13.83 9.40
N ASP A 18 -2.11 12.75 10.16
CA ASP A 18 -2.21 12.82 11.60
C ASP A 18 -0.85 13.15 12.21
N ARG A 19 -0.87 13.95 13.25
CA ARG A 19 0.32 14.24 14.05
C ARG A 19 0.82 12.98 14.75
N GLY A 20 2.09 12.95 15.10
CA GLY A 20 2.62 11.92 15.98
C GLY A 20 2.14 12.11 17.42
N LEU A 21 2.15 11.04 18.20
CA LEU A 21 1.80 11.10 19.62
C LEU A 21 2.96 11.66 20.45
N ILE A 22 4.09 10.97 20.46
CA ILE A 22 5.32 11.42 21.12
C ILE A 22 6.31 11.88 20.07
N ASP A 23 6.68 10.98 19.17
CA ASP A 23 7.49 11.28 17.98
C ASP A 23 6.64 11.91 16.89
N ASP A 24 7.28 12.49 15.90
CA ASP A 24 6.61 13.07 14.75
C ASP A 24 6.18 12.00 13.72
N THR A 25 5.08 12.28 13.04
CA THR A 25 4.79 11.67 11.74
C THR A 25 5.75 12.29 10.74
N GLN A 26 6.44 11.47 9.95
CA GLN A 26 7.51 11.95 9.06
C GLN A 26 7.25 11.55 7.62
N ILE A 27 7.37 12.53 6.74
CA ILE A 27 7.35 12.34 5.30
C ILE A 27 8.67 12.88 4.77
N GLY A 28 9.40 12.05 4.05
CA GLY A 28 10.73 12.38 3.55
C GLY A 28 10.72 13.38 2.40
N LYS A 29 11.82 13.38 1.64
CA LYS A 29 12.05 14.28 0.52
C LYS A 29 11.52 13.68 -0.77
N TYR A 30 11.01 14.54 -1.66
CA TYR A 30 10.56 14.17 -3.00
C TYR A 30 9.53 13.04 -3.00
N VAL A 31 8.67 13.01 -2.01
CA VAL A 31 7.54 12.09 -1.93
C VAL A 31 6.38 12.67 -2.74
N MET A 32 5.72 11.84 -3.51
CA MET A 32 4.55 12.21 -4.31
C MET A 32 3.32 11.59 -3.67
N ILE A 33 2.41 12.42 -3.17
CA ILE A 33 1.16 11.97 -2.54
C ILE A 33 0.00 12.57 -3.33
N ASP A 34 -0.80 11.71 -3.94
CA ASP A 34 -1.95 12.11 -4.73
C ASP A 34 -3.14 12.48 -3.82
N ASN A 35 -4.31 12.66 -4.40
CA ASN A 35 -5.47 13.16 -3.69
C ASN A 35 -6.09 12.15 -2.73
N GLN A 36 -6.70 12.65 -1.65
CA GLN A 36 -7.49 11.86 -0.71
C GLN A 36 -6.71 10.71 -0.05
N VAL A 37 -5.43 10.93 0.21
CA VAL A 37 -4.58 9.98 0.95
C VAL A 37 -4.69 10.29 2.44
N HIS A 38 -4.84 9.23 3.25
CA HIS A 38 -4.77 9.34 4.71
C HIS A 38 -3.46 8.74 5.23
N ILE A 39 -2.76 9.48 6.05
CA ILE A 39 -1.53 9.03 6.72
C ILE A 39 -1.77 9.08 8.22
N GLY A 40 -1.82 7.90 8.83
CA GLY A 40 -2.06 7.74 10.25
C GLY A 40 -0.88 8.20 11.11
N HIS A 41 -1.15 8.41 12.38
CA HIS A 41 -0.19 8.92 13.35
C HIS A 41 1.11 8.10 13.38
N ASN A 42 2.23 8.76 13.60
CA ASN A 42 3.56 8.15 13.75
C ASN A 42 4.06 7.37 12.53
N SER A 43 3.42 7.47 11.39
CA SER A 43 3.91 6.83 10.16
C SER A 43 5.20 7.51 9.69
N LYS A 44 6.05 6.73 9.07
CA LYS A 44 7.34 7.15 8.53
C LYS A 44 7.38 6.81 7.05
N ILE A 45 7.35 7.81 6.20
CA ILE A 45 7.44 7.64 4.75
C ILE A 45 8.80 8.18 4.32
N ASP A 46 9.66 7.30 3.85
CA ASP A 46 11.02 7.66 3.44
C ASP A 46 11.02 8.34 2.06
N ASP A 47 12.21 8.76 1.62
CA ASP A 47 12.37 9.55 0.40
C ASP A 47 11.88 8.81 -0.85
N PHE A 48 11.42 9.58 -1.82
CA PHE A 48 11.04 9.11 -3.16
C PHE A 48 9.86 8.13 -3.22
N CYS A 49 9.08 8.01 -2.16
CA CYS A 49 7.86 7.21 -2.20
C CYS A 49 6.79 7.87 -3.08
N ILE A 50 5.95 7.04 -3.70
CA ILE A 50 4.81 7.49 -4.49
C ILE A 50 3.56 6.81 -3.96
N LEU A 51 2.58 7.61 -3.54
CA LEU A 51 1.28 7.15 -3.06
C LEU A 51 0.20 7.68 -3.99
N ALA A 52 -0.46 6.79 -4.69
CA ALA A 52 -1.58 7.14 -5.57
C ALA A 52 -2.83 7.52 -4.78
N GLY A 53 -3.88 7.94 -5.46
CA GLY A 53 -5.09 8.44 -4.82
C GLY A 53 -5.77 7.43 -3.90
N GLN A 54 -6.36 7.93 -2.83
CA GLN A 54 -7.16 7.14 -1.88
C GLN A 54 -6.38 6.06 -1.13
N VAL A 55 -5.06 6.15 -1.07
CA VAL A 55 -4.25 5.27 -0.21
C VAL A 55 -4.52 5.62 1.25
N GLY A 56 -4.68 4.61 2.08
CA GLY A 56 -4.84 4.78 3.53
C GLY A 56 -3.74 4.03 4.29
N LEU A 57 -2.97 4.77 5.07
CA LEU A 57 -2.02 4.21 6.03
C LEU A 57 -2.60 4.34 7.43
N SER A 58 -2.78 3.23 8.12
CA SER A 58 -3.10 3.25 9.55
C SER A 58 -1.89 3.75 10.35
N GLY A 59 -1.98 3.81 11.67
CA GLY A 59 -0.89 4.37 12.47
C GLY A 59 0.41 3.57 12.42
N SER A 60 1.54 4.23 12.57
CA SER A 60 2.87 3.62 12.71
C SER A 60 3.28 2.73 11.51
N VAL A 61 2.84 3.08 10.31
CA VAL A 61 3.26 2.42 9.08
C VAL A 61 4.62 2.97 8.67
N VAL A 62 5.52 2.09 8.25
CA VAL A 62 6.83 2.47 7.73
C VAL A 62 6.93 2.09 6.26
N LEU A 63 7.10 3.09 5.42
CA LEU A 63 7.45 2.91 4.02
C LEU A 63 8.90 3.28 3.85
N LYS A 64 9.73 2.32 3.46
CA LYS A 64 11.13 2.56 3.19
C LYS A 64 11.30 3.33 1.88
N LYS A 65 12.53 3.69 1.54
CA LYS A 65 12.84 4.50 0.36
C LYS A 65 12.27 3.90 -0.93
N ASN A 66 11.76 4.77 -1.80
CA ASN A 66 11.35 4.41 -3.16
C ASN A 66 10.25 3.34 -3.24
N VAL A 67 9.33 3.34 -2.28
CA VAL A 67 8.13 2.48 -2.33
C VAL A 67 7.05 3.15 -3.18
N THR A 68 6.45 2.38 -4.08
CA THR A 68 5.35 2.85 -4.94
C THR A 68 4.07 2.12 -4.59
N ILE A 69 3.02 2.88 -4.29
CA ILE A 69 1.72 2.34 -3.87
C ILE A 69 0.64 2.78 -4.84
N GLY A 70 -0.04 1.80 -5.44
CA GLY A 70 -1.17 2.02 -6.33
C GLY A 70 -2.40 2.57 -5.61
N GLY A 71 -3.40 3.02 -6.39
CA GLY A 71 -4.62 3.63 -5.84
C GLY A 71 -5.45 2.69 -4.96
N ASP A 72 -6.13 3.28 -3.99
CA ASP A 72 -7.06 2.55 -3.10
C ASP A 72 -6.40 1.37 -2.35
N VAL A 73 -5.16 1.52 -1.97
CA VAL A 73 -4.44 0.56 -1.13
C VAL A 73 -4.63 0.95 0.33
N SER A 74 -4.90 -0.02 1.18
CA SER A 74 -4.94 0.17 2.63
C SER A 74 -3.84 -0.65 3.29
N ILE A 75 -3.13 -0.05 4.23
CA ILE A 75 -2.05 -0.71 4.97
C ILE A 75 -2.36 -0.69 6.46
N LYS A 76 -2.36 -1.87 7.06
CA LYS A 76 -2.62 -2.05 8.48
C LYS A 76 -1.57 -1.35 9.34
N ASP A 77 -1.95 -0.97 10.55
CA ASP A 77 -1.06 -0.37 11.54
C ASP A 77 0.19 -1.24 11.81
N ASN A 78 1.29 -0.61 12.09
CA ASN A 78 2.59 -1.20 12.41
C ASN A 78 3.23 -2.05 11.29
N VAL A 79 2.75 -1.95 10.06
CA VAL A 79 3.34 -2.64 8.91
C VAL A 79 4.54 -1.86 8.38
N THR A 80 5.61 -2.58 8.04
CA THR A 80 6.79 -2.04 7.35
C THR A 80 6.90 -2.63 5.96
N ILE A 81 7.01 -1.75 4.97
CA ILE A 81 7.24 -2.11 3.57
C ILE A 81 8.68 -1.77 3.21
N GLY A 82 9.41 -2.78 2.75
CA GLY A 82 10.82 -2.66 2.40
C GLY A 82 11.08 -1.78 1.18
N GLU A 83 12.31 -1.29 1.10
CA GLU A 83 12.78 -0.40 0.03
C GLU A 83 12.50 -0.97 -1.36
N ASP A 84 12.23 -0.12 -2.32
CA ASP A 84 11.99 -0.46 -3.74
C ASP A 84 10.79 -1.37 -4.00
N SER A 85 9.90 -1.53 -3.03
CA SER A 85 8.71 -2.36 -3.20
C SER A 85 7.61 -1.65 -4.00
N VAL A 86 6.77 -2.43 -4.66
CA VAL A 86 5.60 -1.96 -5.39
C VAL A 86 4.36 -2.67 -4.86
N ILE A 87 3.33 -1.90 -4.55
CA ILE A 87 2.04 -2.41 -4.10
C ILE A 87 0.99 -2.13 -5.17
N ALA A 88 0.41 -3.18 -5.74
CA ALA A 88 -0.62 -3.05 -6.77
C ALA A 88 -1.88 -2.37 -6.21
N GLY A 89 -2.59 -1.63 -7.08
CA GLY A 89 -3.82 -0.94 -6.69
C GLY A 89 -4.88 -1.85 -6.08
N ALA A 90 -5.70 -1.30 -5.22
CA ALA A 90 -6.78 -1.98 -4.49
C ALA A 90 -6.33 -3.10 -3.55
N SER A 91 -5.04 -3.18 -3.23
CA SER A 91 -4.51 -4.18 -2.30
C SER A 91 -4.82 -3.80 -0.85
N LYS A 92 -4.98 -4.83 -0.01
CA LYS A 92 -5.15 -4.66 1.44
C LYS A 92 -3.98 -5.38 2.13
N VAL A 93 -3.09 -4.61 2.76
CA VAL A 93 -1.80 -5.09 3.27
C VAL A 93 -1.86 -5.27 4.78
N PHE A 94 -1.64 -6.48 5.25
CA PHE A 94 -1.72 -6.84 6.67
C PHE A 94 -0.39 -7.28 7.26
N ASN A 95 0.63 -7.49 6.43
CA ASN A 95 1.92 -8.03 6.87
C ASN A 95 3.07 -7.17 6.35
N ASN A 96 4.23 -7.30 7.01
CA ASN A 96 5.48 -6.72 6.52
C ASN A 96 5.94 -7.42 5.25
N PHE A 97 6.58 -6.67 4.37
CA PHE A 97 7.20 -7.20 3.15
C PHE A 97 8.64 -6.69 3.03
N PRO A 98 9.57 -7.55 2.59
CA PRO A 98 10.97 -7.18 2.48
C PRO A 98 11.25 -6.28 1.27
N LYS A 99 12.48 -5.79 1.17
CA LYS A 99 12.98 -5.01 0.04
C LYS A 99 12.67 -5.70 -1.29
N GLY A 100 12.26 -4.91 -2.27
CA GLY A 100 12.03 -5.37 -3.63
C GLY A 100 10.80 -6.23 -3.83
N SER A 101 9.83 -6.20 -2.90
CA SER A 101 8.58 -6.95 -3.04
C SER A 101 7.67 -6.31 -4.09
N TYR A 102 7.00 -7.16 -4.87
CA TYR A 102 5.87 -6.75 -5.68
C TYR A 102 4.64 -7.53 -5.21
N ILE A 103 3.70 -6.84 -4.59
CA ILE A 103 2.58 -7.47 -3.88
C ILE A 103 1.23 -6.96 -4.37
N GLY A 104 0.20 -7.79 -4.21
CA GLY A 104 -1.15 -7.42 -4.60
C GLY A 104 -2.20 -8.32 -3.96
N GLY A 105 -3.43 -7.88 -4.04
CA GLY A 105 -4.58 -8.64 -3.58
C GLY A 105 -5.09 -8.26 -2.20
N SER A 106 -6.08 -9.00 -1.72
CA SER A 106 -6.69 -8.85 -0.39
C SER A 106 -6.98 -10.24 0.19
N PRO A 107 -6.23 -10.70 1.21
CA PRO A 107 -5.04 -10.05 1.76
C PRO A 107 -3.89 -9.98 0.74
N ALA A 108 -3.08 -8.96 0.83
CA ALA A 108 -1.97 -8.77 -0.09
C ALA A 108 -0.90 -9.86 0.10
N GLN A 109 -0.39 -10.35 -1.02
CA GLN A 109 0.65 -11.35 -1.09
C GLN A 109 1.53 -11.09 -2.30
N ASP A 110 2.56 -11.88 -2.50
CA ASP A 110 3.36 -11.80 -3.71
C ASP A 110 2.45 -11.83 -4.94
N ILE A 111 2.70 -10.96 -5.91
CA ILE A 111 1.80 -10.76 -7.04
C ILE A 111 1.64 -12.03 -7.89
N LYS A 112 2.71 -12.81 -8.05
CA LYS A 112 2.65 -14.06 -8.81
C LYS A 112 1.78 -15.10 -8.12
N ALA A 113 1.89 -15.19 -6.79
CA ALA A 113 1.06 -16.09 -5.99
C ALA A 113 -0.41 -15.69 -6.08
N TRP A 114 -0.71 -14.39 -5.97
CA TRP A 114 -2.06 -13.88 -6.12
C TRP A 114 -2.65 -14.17 -7.51
N LYS A 115 -1.88 -13.92 -8.57
CA LYS A 115 -2.31 -14.21 -9.94
C LYS A 115 -2.61 -15.69 -10.15
N ARG A 116 -1.77 -16.58 -9.60
CA ARG A 116 -2.01 -18.02 -9.66
C ARG A 116 -3.29 -18.43 -8.95
N MET A 117 -3.54 -17.84 -7.79
CA MET A 117 -4.78 -18.09 -7.03
C MET A 117 -6.01 -17.67 -7.82
N ILE A 118 -6.00 -16.46 -8.41
CA ILE A 118 -7.11 -15.97 -9.23
C ILE A 118 -7.32 -16.85 -10.47
N ALA A 119 -6.26 -17.23 -11.15
CA ALA A 119 -6.33 -18.13 -12.33
C ALA A 119 -6.93 -19.49 -11.94
N ALA A 120 -6.52 -20.06 -10.81
CA ALA A 120 -7.05 -21.31 -10.29
C ALA A 120 -8.53 -21.23 -9.99
N GLN A 121 -8.98 -20.14 -9.35
CA GLN A 121 -10.39 -19.92 -9.06
C GLN A 121 -11.23 -19.80 -10.34
N ARG A 122 -10.75 -19.07 -11.33
CA ARG A 122 -11.42 -18.94 -12.63
C ARG A 122 -11.53 -20.27 -13.35
N LEU A 123 -10.48 -21.07 -13.32
CA LEU A 123 -10.46 -22.39 -13.94
C LEU A 123 -11.45 -23.34 -13.24
N ASP A 124 -11.49 -23.32 -11.92
CA ASP A 124 -12.42 -24.13 -11.15
C ASP A 124 -13.88 -23.76 -11.45
N LEU A 125 -14.20 -22.48 -11.50
CA LEU A 125 -15.53 -22.00 -11.87
C LEU A 125 -15.92 -22.44 -13.29
N LYS A 126 -14.97 -22.39 -14.24
CA LYS A 126 -15.18 -22.83 -15.60
C LYS A 126 -15.45 -24.33 -15.67
N LYS A 127 -14.72 -25.14 -14.92
CA LYS A 127 -14.92 -26.61 -14.84
C LYS A 127 -16.30 -26.93 -14.26
N ARG A 128 -16.71 -26.26 -13.19
CA ARG A 128 -18.03 -26.43 -12.56
C ARG A 128 -19.16 -26.10 -13.55
N LYS A 129 -19.02 -25.01 -14.30
CA LYS A 129 -19.98 -24.61 -15.32
C LYS A 129 -20.09 -25.67 -16.42
N ASN A 130 -18.97 -26.18 -16.93
CA ASN A 130 -18.96 -27.20 -17.97
C ASN A 130 -19.58 -28.51 -17.50
N ASN A 131 -19.30 -28.97 -16.29
CA ASN A 131 -19.89 -30.16 -15.71
C ASN A 131 -21.41 -30.01 -15.56
N LYS A 132 -21.90 -28.84 -15.12
CA LYS A 132 -23.32 -28.55 -14.98
C LYS A 132 -24.07 -28.55 -16.31
N ASN A 133 -23.41 -28.11 -17.40
CA ASN A 133 -23.98 -28.05 -18.73
C ASN A 133 -23.84 -29.37 -19.52
N GLY A 134 -22.97 -30.26 -19.09
CA GLY A 134 -22.69 -31.53 -19.75
C GLY A 134 -23.48 -32.73 -19.23
N SER A 135 -24.33 -32.56 -18.25
CA SER A 135 -25.18 -33.61 -17.68
C SER A 135 -26.57 -33.64 -18.24
#